data_65e20eb1e52ba7e136ba5dddaa04a511
#
_entry.id   65e20eb1e52ba7e136ba5dddaa04a511
#
_cell.length_a   1.000
_cell.length_b   1.000
_cell.length_c   1.000
_cell.angle_alpha   90.00
_cell.angle_beta   90.00
_cell.angle_gamma   90.00
#
_symmetry.space_group_name_H-M   'P 1'
#
loop_
_entity.id
_entity.type
_entity.pdbx_description
1 polymer ?
#
loop_
_entity_poly.entity_id
_entity_poly.type
_entity_poly.pdbx_seq_one_letter_code
_entity_poly.pdbx_strand_id
1 'polypeptide(L)'
;YEENIQSKINVSMSFFKSDIVRGDIQEMMELQQFCFRSAMNFILLDKDRKLEYFEALESLIEKQKIFYARAKLSEDPEAKSVVDTMKQGIIMLGATPDTSIEKMFSELLEKVQSMKRQTEAQG
;
A
#
# COMPACT_ATOMS: atom_id res chain seq x y z
N TYR A 1 16.08 36.00 0.46
CA TYR A 1 14.98 35.68 1.40
C TYR A 1 13.84 34.92 0.69
N GLU A 2 13.37 35.43 -0.43
CA GLU A 2 12.32 34.77 -1.22
C GLU A 2 12.76 33.42 -1.76
N GLU A 3 14.05 33.31 -2.15
CA GLU A 3 14.60 32.04 -2.62
C GLU A 3 14.58 30.97 -1.53
N ASN A 4 14.85 31.35 -0.27
CA ASN A 4 14.82 30.41 0.84
C ASN A 4 13.41 29.88 1.10
N ILE A 5 12.40 30.74 1.01
CA ILE A 5 11.02 30.34 1.19
C ILE A 5 10.59 29.40 0.05
N GLN A 6 10.97 29.73 -1.18
CA GLN A 6 10.64 28.90 -2.34
C GLN A 6 11.32 27.53 -2.25
N SER A 7 12.57 27.48 -1.80
CA SER A 7 13.26 26.22 -1.59
C SER A 7 12.59 25.34 -0.54
N LYS A 8 12.13 25.95 0.57
CA LYS A 8 11.43 25.23 1.62
C LYS A 8 10.08 24.69 1.14
N ILE A 9 9.34 25.48 0.36
CA ILE A 9 8.07 25.05 -0.21
C ILE A 9 8.31 23.87 -1.17
N ASN A 10 9.33 23.96 -2.03
CA ASN A 10 9.66 22.90 -2.96
C ASN A 10 10.08 21.61 -2.24
N VAL A 11 10.86 21.73 -1.17
CA VAL A 11 11.27 20.56 -0.36
C VAL A 11 10.06 19.94 0.32
N SER A 12 9.17 20.75 0.92
CA SER A 12 8.00 20.23 1.64
C SER A 12 7.00 19.54 0.71
N MET A 13 6.98 19.91 -0.57
CA MET A 13 6.08 19.30 -1.57
C MET A 13 6.79 18.23 -2.42
N SER A 14 8.09 18.00 -2.19
CA SER A 14 8.90 17.14 -3.06
C SER A 14 8.44 15.70 -3.09
N PHE A 15 7.91 15.18 -1.98
CA PHE A 15 7.46 13.79 -1.90
C PHE A 15 6.40 13.49 -2.97
N PHE A 16 5.32 14.29 -3.01
CA PHE A 16 4.23 14.07 -3.95
C PHE A 16 4.51 14.59 -5.37
N LYS A 17 5.56 15.40 -5.53
CA LYS A 17 5.99 15.85 -6.86
C LYS A 17 6.97 14.89 -7.52
N SER A 18 7.52 13.93 -6.79
CA SER A 18 8.41 12.93 -7.36
C SER A 18 7.67 12.09 -8.39
N ASP A 19 8.26 11.92 -9.57
CA ASP A 19 7.68 11.07 -10.61
C ASP A 19 7.57 9.62 -10.15
N ILE A 20 8.54 9.15 -9.35
CA ILE A 20 8.54 7.80 -8.78
C ILE A 20 7.34 7.63 -7.85
N VAL A 21 7.13 8.59 -6.95
CA VAL A 21 6.02 8.53 -6.00
C VAL A 21 4.67 8.59 -6.71
N ARG A 22 4.54 9.47 -7.72
CA ARG A 22 3.30 9.56 -8.50
C ARG A 22 3.02 8.29 -9.27
N GLY A 23 4.07 7.67 -9.83
CA GLY A 23 3.96 6.38 -10.50
C GLY A 23 3.52 5.28 -9.54
N ASP A 24 4.09 5.25 -8.34
CA ASP A 24 3.69 4.28 -7.31
C ASP A 24 2.23 4.46 -6.91
N ILE A 25 1.78 5.70 -6.72
CA ILE A 25 0.37 5.98 -6.38
C ILE A 25 -0.55 5.50 -7.50
N GLN A 26 -0.19 5.78 -8.75
CA GLN A 26 -0.99 5.36 -9.91
C GLN A 26 -1.11 3.83 -9.96
N GLU A 27 0.00 3.13 -9.80
CA GLU A 27 0.00 1.66 -9.80
C GLU A 27 -0.80 1.10 -8.63
N MET A 28 -0.67 1.69 -7.44
CA MET A 28 -1.44 1.25 -6.27
C MET A 28 -2.94 1.46 -6.49
N MET A 29 -3.34 2.57 -7.11
CA MET A 29 -4.75 2.83 -7.40
C MET A 29 -5.31 1.81 -8.38
N GLU A 30 -4.57 1.49 -9.42
CA GLU A 30 -4.97 0.49 -10.41
C GLU A 30 -5.11 -0.90 -9.77
N LEU A 31 -4.14 -1.28 -8.93
CA LEU A 31 -4.18 -2.55 -8.21
C LEU A 31 -5.34 -2.59 -7.21
N GLN A 32 -5.60 -1.49 -6.51
CA GLN A 32 -6.74 -1.42 -5.58
C GLN A 32 -8.06 -1.63 -6.30
N GLN A 33 -8.24 -1.01 -7.46
CA GLN A 33 -9.45 -1.17 -8.25
C GLN A 33 -9.61 -2.61 -8.74
N PHE A 34 -8.53 -3.21 -9.23
CA PHE A 34 -8.55 -4.59 -9.66
C PHE A 34 -8.90 -5.53 -8.51
N CYS A 35 -8.25 -5.37 -7.35
CA CYS A 35 -8.48 -6.19 -6.18
C CYS A 35 -9.90 -6.04 -5.66
N PHE A 36 -10.43 -4.82 -5.66
CA PHE A 36 -11.79 -4.57 -5.21
C PHE A 36 -12.80 -5.30 -6.10
N ARG A 37 -12.66 -5.17 -7.42
CA ARG A 37 -13.56 -5.85 -8.36
C ARG A 37 -13.47 -7.38 -8.23
N SER A 38 -12.26 -7.90 -8.09
CA SER A 38 -12.05 -9.34 -7.94
C SER A 38 -12.62 -9.86 -6.63
N ALA A 39 -12.45 -9.10 -5.54
CA ALA A 39 -13.00 -9.48 -4.24
C ALA A 39 -14.54 -9.52 -4.26
N MET A 40 -15.14 -8.56 -4.94
CA MET A 40 -16.61 -8.52 -5.07
C MET A 40 -17.16 -9.71 -5.83
N ASN A 41 -16.39 -10.29 -6.72
CA ASN A 41 -16.80 -11.40 -7.58
C ASN A 41 -16.04 -12.69 -7.26
N PHE A 42 -15.42 -12.79 -6.11
CA PHE A 42 -14.47 -13.85 -5.78
C PHE A 42 -15.05 -15.26 -5.97
N ILE A 43 -16.31 -15.46 -5.54
CA ILE A 43 -16.99 -16.76 -5.63
C ILE A 43 -17.12 -17.19 -7.10
N LEU A 44 -17.27 -16.25 -8.01
CA LEU A 44 -17.47 -16.53 -9.44
C LEU A 44 -16.15 -16.72 -10.20
N LEU A 45 -15.02 -16.46 -9.56
CA LEU A 45 -13.73 -16.58 -10.23
C LEU A 45 -13.31 -18.05 -10.34
N ASP A 46 -12.74 -18.41 -11.49
CA ASP A 46 -12.07 -19.71 -11.63
C ASP A 46 -10.72 -19.67 -10.92
N LYS A 47 -10.01 -20.80 -10.92
CA LYS A 47 -8.73 -20.95 -10.23
C LYS A 47 -7.71 -19.91 -10.71
N ASP A 48 -7.56 -19.76 -12.02
CA ASP A 48 -6.57 -18.84 -12.60
C ASP A 48 -6.86 -17.40 -12.23
N ARG A 49 -8.12 -17.01 -12.21
CA ARG A 49 -8.53 -15.65 -11.82
C ARG A 49 -8.33 -15.41 -10.34
N LYS A 50 -8.57 -16.42 -9.51
CA LYS A 50 -8.27 -16.32 -8.07
C LYS A 50 -6.77 -16.13 -7.83
N LEU A 51 -5.94 -16.84 -8.57
CA LEU A 51 -4.49 -16.69 -8.47
C LEU A 51 -4.03 -15.29 -8.93
N GLU A 52 -4.60 -14.78 -10.01
CA GLU A 52 -4.34 -13.40 -10.44
C GLU A 52 -4.70 -12.39 -9.34
N TYR A 53 -5.82 -12.60 -8.68
CA TYR A 53 -6.26 -11.76 -7.57
C TYR A 53 -5.25 -11.79 -6.42
N PHE A 54 -4.79 -12.96 -6.01
CA PHE A 54 -3.81 -13.07 -4.92
C PHE A 54 -2.47 -12.46 -5.32
N GLU A 55 -2.04 -12.62 -6.56
CA GLU A 55 -0.83 -11.98 -7.06
C GLU A 55 -0.94 -10.45 -7.04
N ALA A 56 -2.10 -9.93 -7.42
CA ALA A 56 -2.36 -8.49 -7.35
C ALA A 56 -2.35 -7.98 -5.91
N LEU A 57 -2.92 -8.74 -4.97
CA LEU A 57 -2.87 -8.39 -3.55
C LEU A 57 -1.44 -8.36 -3.03
N GLU A 58 -0.62 -9.36 -3.39
CA GLU A 58 0.79 -9.36 -3.02
C GLU A 58 1.51 -8.11 -3.51
N SER A 59 1.30 -7.77 -4.79
CA SER A 59 1.90 -6.58 -5.38
C SER A 59 1.43 -5.31 -4.70
N LEU A 60 0.14 -5.22 -4.38
CA LEU A 60 -0.42 -4.05 -3.70
C LEU A 60 0.18 -3.87 -2.31
N ILE A 61 0.26 -4.96 -1.55
CA ILE A 61 0.84 -4.93 -0.19
C ILE A 61 2.30 -4.51 -0.24
N GLU A 62 3.08 -5.06 -1.18
CA GLU A 62 4.49 -4.71 -1.32
C GLU A 62 4.66 -3.24 -1.71
N LYS A 63 3.84 -2.74 -2.63
CA LYS A 63 3.89 -1.33 -3.03
C LYS A 63 3.49 -0.40 -1.89
N GLN A 64 2.48 -0.76 -1.13
CA GLN A 64 2.07 0.00 0.06
C GLN A 64 3.18 0.02 1.10
N LYS A 65 3.85 -1.11 1.31
CA LYS A 65 4.97 -1.20 2.23
C LYS A 65 6.11 -0.27 1.82
N ILE A 66 6.48 -0.27 0.55
CA ILE A 66 7.53 0.59 0.03
C ILE A 66 7.12 2.06 0.11
N PHE A 67 5.88 2.37 -0.25
CA PHE A 67 5.35 3.72 -0.17
C PHE A 67 5.38 4.24 1.27
N TYR A 68 4.95 3.42 2.22
CA TYR A 68 5.00 3.75 3.64
C TYR A 68 6.43 4.05 4.11
N ALA A 69 7.39 3.20 3.71
CA ALA A 69 8.79 3.40 4.07
C ALA A 69 9.34 4.73 3.53
N ARG A 70 9.01 5.07 2.29
CA ARG A 70 9.40 6.35 1.69
C ARG A 70 8.78 7.53 2.41
N ALA A 71 7.48 7.43 2.70
CA ALA A 71 6.76 8.50 3.41
C ALA A 71 7.32 8.72 4.81
N LYS A 72 7.64 7.62 5.51
CA LYS A 72 8.20 7.67 6.85
C LYS A 72 9.57 8.37 6.88
N LEU A 73 10.37 8.18 5.84
CA LEU A 73 11.70 8.78 5.74
C LEU A 73 11.65 10.22 5.23
N SER A 74 10.53 10.66 4.68
CA SER A 74 10.39 12.01 4.16
C SER A 74 10.18 13.01 5.31
N GLU A 75 10.75 14.20 5.16
CA GLU A 75 10.52 15.31 6.07
C GLU A 75 9.30 16.15 5.67
N ASP A 76 8.69 15.82 4.53
CA ASP A 76 7.52 16.51 4.02
C ASP A 76 6.34 16.32 4.98
N PRO A 77 5.71 17.42 5.46
CA PRO A 77 4.56 17.31 6.35
C PRO A 77 3.38 16.52 5.74
N GLU A 78 3.20 16.59 4.43
CA GLU A 78 2.15 15.82 3.76
C GLU A 78 2.44 14.32 3.80
N ALA A 79 3.70 13.93 3.64
CA ALA A 79 4.10 12.54 3.77
C ALA A 79 3.88 12.03 5.19
N LYS A 80 4.19 12.83 6.19
CA LYS A 80 3.94 12.48 7.59
C LYS A 80 2.46 12.32 7.87
N SER A 81 1.62 13.17 7.28
CA SER A 81 0.18 13.08 7.38
C SER A 81 -0.34 11.75 6.80
N VAL A 82 0.22 11.31 5.67
CA VAL A 82 -0.12 10.01 5.07
C VAL A 82 0.23 8.87 6.01
N VAL A 83 1.40 8.91 6.64
CA VAL A 83 1.82 7.90 7.61
C VAL A 83 0.83 7.82 8.77
N ASP A 84 0.43 8.96 9.32
CA ASP A 84 -0.53 9.01 10.42
C ASP A 84 -1.89 8.46 10.00
N THR A 85 -2.35 8.79 8.81
CA THR A 85 -3.61 8.27 8.27
C THR A 85 -3.55 6.75 8.11
N MET A 86 -2.44 6.21 7.63
CA MET A 86 -2.25 4.76 7.51
C MET A 86 -2.29 4.08 8.87
N LYS A 87 -1.63 4.66 9.88
CA LYS A 87 -1.66 4.13 11.25
C LYS A 87 -3.07 4.12 11.83
N GLN A 88 -3.81 5.20 11.64
CA GLN A 88 -5.18 5.28 12.13
C GLN A 88 -6.09 4.26 11.45
N GLY A 89 -5.94 4.09 10.14
CA GLY A 89 -6.71 3.10 9.39
C GLY A 89 -6.48 1.69 9.91
N ILE A 90 -5.25 1.37 10.24
CA ILE A 90 -4.87 0.06 10.78
C ILE A 90 -5.48 -0.16 12.16
N ILE A 91 -5.45 0.85 13.03
CA ILE A 91 -6.07 0.78 14.35
C ILE A 91 -7.57 0.58 14.23
N MET A 92 -8.23 1.24 13.29
CA MET A 92 -9.66 1.07 13.04
C MET A 92 -10.00 -0.34 12.59
N LEU A 93 -9.06 -1.05 11.94
CA LEU A 93 -9.24 -2.43 11.52
C LEU A 93 -8.99 -3.43 12.65
N GLY A 94 -8.74 -2.97 13.86
CA GLY A 94 -8.58 -3.82 15.04
C GLY A 94 -7.16 -4.03 15.51
N ALA A 95 -6.18 -3.40 14.88
CA ALA A 95 -4.80 -3.47 15.37
C ALA A 95 -4.65 -2.65 16.65
N THR A 96 -3.77 -3.10 17.54
CA THR A 96 -3.46 -2.33 18.73
C THR A 96 -2.52 -1.18 18.36
N PRO A 97 -2.52 -0.07 19.14
CA PRO A 97 -1.60 1.03 18.88
C PRO A 97 -0.13 0.65 18.94
N ASP A 98 0.19 -0.48 19.59
CA ASP A 98 1.55 -0.97 19.72
C ASP A 98 2.02 -1.77 18.50
N THR A 99 1.11 -2.16 17.62
CA THR A 99 1.46 -2.94 16.43
C THR A 99 2.16 -2.05 15.41
N SER A 100 3.36 -2.44 14.98
CA SER A 100 4.03 -1.70 13.92
C SER A 100 3.35 -1.95 12.57
N ILE A 101 3.35 -0.95 11.73
CA ILE A 101 2.78 -1.05 10.38
C ILE A 101 3.58 -2.07 9.57
N GLU A 102 4.90 -2.08 9.72
CA GLU A 102 5.79 -3.02 9.02
C GLU A 102 5.42 -4.47 9.35
N LYS A 103 5.17 -4.75 10.62
CA LYS A 103 4.75 -6.08 11.06
C LYS A 103 3.41 -6.46 10.43
N MET A 104 2.48 -5.52 10.37
CA MET A 104 1.17 -5.76 9.76
C MET A 104 1.27 -6.08 8.27
N PHE A 105 2.09 -5.34 7.54
CA PHE A 105 2.32 -5.64 6.13
C PHE A 105 2.89 -7.04 5.95
N SER A 106 3.84 -7.44 6.80
CA SER A 106 4.43 -8.77 6.74
C SER A 106 3.40 -9.87 7.03
N GLU A 107 2.56 -9.68 8.03
CA GLU A 107 1.51 -10.63 8.37
C GLU A 107 0.45 -10.75 7.27
N LEU A 108 0.05 -9.62 6.69
CA LEU A 108 -0.88 -9.61 5.57
C LEU A 108 -0.30 -10.34 4.36
N LEU A 109 0.97 -10.09 4.06
CA LEU A 109 1.64 -10.74 2.93
C LEU A 109 1.71 -12.24 3.12
N GLU A 110 2.08 -12.72 4.33
CA GLU A 110 2.11 -14.14 4.65
C GLU A 110 0.74 -14.78 4.48
N LYS A 111 -0.31 -14.09 4.92
CA LYS A 111 -1.68 -14.57 4.81
C LYS A 111 -2.11 -14.72 3.35
N VAL A 112 -1.80 -13.73 2.52
CA VAL A 112 -2.12 -13.79 1.09
C VAL A 112 -1.34 -14.91 0.41
N GLN A 113 -0.06 -15.06 0.74
CA GLN A 113 0.77 -16.13 0.19
C GLN A 113 0.26 -17.51 0.59
N SER A 114 -0.23 -17.66 1.81
CA SER A 114 -0.85 -18.90 2.28
C SER A 114 -2.12 -19.22 1.49
N MET A 115 -2.99 -18.23 1.30
CA MET A 115 -4.22 -18.40 0.50
C MET A 115 -3.90 -18.76 -0.94
N LYS A 116 -2.88 -18.14 -1.51
CA LYS A 116 -2.41 -18.43 -2.86
C LYS A 116 -1.97 -19.89 -2.98
N ARG A 117 -1.15 -20.37 -2.05
CA ARG A 117 -0.69 -21.76 -2.04
C ARG A 117 -1.85 -22.74 -1.91
N GLN A 118 -2.83 -22.44 -1.05
CA GLN A 118 -4.01 -23.28 -0.91
C GLN A 118 -4.80 -23.36 -2.21
N THR A 119 -4.93 -22.24 -2.91
CA THR A 119 -5.63 -22.21 -4.20
C THR A 119 -4.86 -22.98 -5.26
N GLU A 120 -3.54 -22.86 -5.30
CA GLU A 120 -2.69 -23.63 -6.22
C GLU A 120 -2.84 -25.15 -6.01
N ALA A 121 -3.00 -25.58 -4.76
CA ALA A 121 -3.16 -26.98 -4.41
C ALA A 121 -4.54 -27.54 -4.77
N GLN A 122 -5.54 -26.69 -5.02
CA GLN A 122 -6.85 -27.13 -5.48
C GLN A 122 -6.78 -27.51 -6.94
N GLY A 123 -6.99 -28.74 -7.23
CA GLY A 123 -6.83 -29.32 -8.56
C GLY A 123 -7.76 -28.83 -9.64
#